data_86ae2a56c5536d399b45eaaf7056c0fd
#
_entry.id   86ae2a56c5536d399b45eaaf7056c0fd
#
_cell.length_a   1.000
_cell.length_b   1.000
_cell.length_c   1.000
_cell.angle_alpha   90.00
_cell.angle_beta   90.00
_cell.angle_gamma   90.00
#
_symmetry.space_group_name_H-M   'P 1'
#
loop_
_entity.id
_entity.type
_entity.pdbx_description
1 polymer ?
#
loop_
_entity_poly.entity_id
_entity_poly.type
_entity_poly.pdbx_seq_one_letter_code
_entity_poly.pdbx_strand_id
1 'polypeptide(L)'
;VWLVALGYAVACQVPIYLMRSSRFTALELAQTLRYLPDLVVVLALLAAVGLCAPNRQRSGWLDSSALRTASTACLAVAFVASSLYSTATFLTSWRDNPAQPYLQNARIALAAARASSDAPMLDQEVDPLVLQRVAWPENLTSHMFALLDDRPEFASATTELRMLDVKGNL
;
A
#
# COMPACT_ATOMS: atom_id res chain seq x y z
N VAL A 1 23.99 14.07 -15.18
CA VAL A 1 22.66 13.50 -15.25
C VAL A 1 22.38 12.65 -13.98
N TRP A 2 23.20 11.65 -13.67
CA TRP A 2 22.95 10.70 -12.57
C TRP A 2 22.94 11.36 -11.18
N LEU A 3 23.80 12.36 -10.92
CA LEU A 3 23.77 13.12 -9.66
C LEU A 3 22.50 13.95 -9.53
N VAL A 4 21.98 14.48 -10.63
CA VAL A 4 20.70 15.20 -10.66
C VAL A 4 19.55 14.25 -10.37
N ALA A 5 19.57 13.05 -10.97
CA ALA A 5 18.57 12.02 -10.73
C ALA A 5 18.54 11.59 -9.24
N LEU A 6 19.71 11.36 -8.66
CA LEU A 6 19.85 11.01 -7.24
C LEU A 6 19.37 12.16 -6.35
N GLY A 7 19.80 13.39 -6.63
CA GLY A 7 19.38 14.58 -5.88
C GLY A 7 17.88 14.79 -5.93
N TYR A 8 17.26 14.59 -7.08
CA TYR A 8 15.80 14.68 -7.24
C TYR A 8 15.09 13.57 -6.44
N ALA A 9 15.57 12.33 -6.52
CA ALA A 9 15.00 11.23 -5.75
C ALA A 9 15.01 11.50 -4.24
N VAL A 10 16.15 11.98 -3.72
CA VAL A 10 16.28 12.37 -2.30
C VAL A 10 15.36 13.54 -1.96
N ALA A 11 15.34 14.58 -2.80
CA ALA A 11 14.48 15.75 -2.58
C ALA A 11 12.98 15.41 -2.57
N CYS A 12 12.55 14.41 -3.33
CA CYS A 12 11.16 13.95 -3.30
C CYS A 12 10.85 13.09 -2.08
N GLN A 13 11.75 12.17 -1.70
CA GLN A 13 11.47 11.18 -0.66
C GLN A 13 11.65 11.71 0.76
N VAL A 14 12.67 12.55 0.99
CA VAL A 14 12.98 13.06 2.34
C VAL A 14 11.83 13.89 2.91
N PRO A 15 11.23 14.87 2.20
CA PRO A 15 10.09 15.62 2.74
C PRO A 15 8.87 14.74 3.01
N ILE A 16 8.57 13.78 2.13
CA ILE A 16 7.45 12.85 2.34
C ILE A 16 7.68 12.05 3.61
N TYR A 17 8.88 11.52 3.78
CA TYR A 17 9.23 10.77 4.98
C TYR A 17 9.13 11.64 6.25
N LEU A 18 9.71 12.84 6.25
CA LEU A 18 9.71 13.72 7.42
C LEU A 18 8.32 14.26 7.79
N MET A 19 7.49 14.58 6.80
CA MET A 19 6.18 15.19 7.04
C MET A 19 5.06 14.18 7.29
N ARG A 20 5.20 12.95 6.79
CA ARG A 20 4.15 11.94 6.84
C ARG A 20 4.50 10.68 7.62
N SER A 21 5.77 10.50 8.02
CA SER A 21 6.12 9.37 8.88
C SER A 21 5.58 9.60 10.27
N SER A 22 4.55 8.86 10.64
CA SER A 22 4.11 8.72 12.03
C SER A 22 4.56 7.37 12.56
N ARG A 23 4.45 7.19 13.87
CA ARG A 23 4.75 5.90 14.53
C ARG A 23 4.00 4.71 13.94
N PHE A 24 2.86 4.96 13.29
CA PHE A 24 1.97 3.95 12.72
C PHE A 24 2.07 3.83 11.20
N THR A 25 2.66 4.80 10.50
CA THR A 25 2.64 4.85 9.03
C THR A 25 4.03 4.83 8.40
N ALA A 26 5.11 4.86 9.18
CA ALA A 26 6.48 4.99 8.67
C ALA A 26 6.88 3.86 7.69
N LEU A 27 6.48 2.62 7.97
CA LEU A 27 6.76 1.46 7.10
C LEU A 27 5.82 1.39 5.89
N GLU A 28 4.60 1.87 6.03
CA GLU A 28 3.58 1.81 4.97
C GLU A 28 3.74 2.92 3.93
N LEU A 29 4.32 4.05 4.31
CA LEU A 29 4.63 5.15 3.40
C LEU A 29 5.55 4.75 2.26
N ALA A 30 6.51 3.85 2.52
CA ALA A 30 7.39 3.31 1.50
C ALA A 30 6.65 2.42 0.48
N GLN A 31 5.50 1.85 0.88
CA GLN A 31 4.67 0.98 0.04
C GLN A 31 3.57 1.74 -0.72
N THR A 32 3.30 3.00 -0.38
CA THR A 32 2.30 3.80 -1.07
C THR A 32 2.83 4.33 -2.40
N LEU A 33 2.68 3.53 -3.44
CA LEU A 33 3.12 3.84 -4.81
C LEU A 33 2.56 5.16 -5.37
N ARG A 34 1.47 5.69 -4.79
CA ARG A 34 0.85 6.96 -5.22
C ARG A 34 1.75 8.19 -5.09
N TYR A 35 2.82 8.12 -4.29
CA TYR A 35 3.80 9.20 -4.14
C TYR A 35 5.00 9.06 -5.06
N LEU A 36 5.07 7.98 -5.84
CA LEU A 36 6.20 7.66 -6.69
C LEU A 36 5.99 7.91 -8.20
N PRO A 37 4.78 8.17 -8.74
CA PRO A 37 4.59 8.31 -10.19
C PRO A 37 5.49 9.39 -10.80
N ASP A 38 5.52 10.58 -10.17
CA ASP A 38 6.33 11.70 -10.65
C ASP A 38 7.83 11.37 -10.61
N LEU A 39 8.27 10.70 -9.53
CA LEU A 39 9.64 10.24 -9.38
C LEU A 39 10.02 9.26 -10.50
N VAL A 40 9.15 8.28 -10.78
CA VAL A 40 9.39 7.28 -11.84
C VAL A 40 9.47 7.94 -13.21
N VAL A 41 8.58 8.88 -13.53
CA VAL A 41 8.58 9.61 -14.80
C VAL A 41 9.88 10.41 -14.97
N VAL A 42 10.26 11.18 -13.95
CA VAL A 42 11.48 12.00 -14.00
C VAL A 42 12.73 11.11 -14.09
N LEU A 43 12.79 10.03 -13.34
CA LEU A 43 13.92 9.09 -13.41
C LEU A 43 14.01 8.41 -14.79
N ALA A 44 12.88 8.04 -15.39
CA ALA A 44 12.83 7.47 -16.74
C ALA A 44 13.35 8.46 -17.78
N LEU A 45 12.93 9.72 -17.72
CA LEU A 45 13.39 10.78 -18.60
C LEU A 45 14.89 11.05 -18.44
N LEU A 46 15.37 11.15 -17.20
CA LEU A 46 16.79 11.35 -16.92
C LEU A 46 17.65 10.15 -17.35
N ALA A 47 17.13 8.92 -17.20
CA ALA A 47 17.77 7.72 -17.71
C ALA A 47 17.83 7.72 -19.23
N ALA A 48 16.75 8.08 -19.93
CA ALA A 48 16.73 8.20 -21.39
C ALA A 48 17.76 9.22 -21.87
N VAL A 49 17.78 10.43 -21.26
CA VAL A 49 18.80 11.45 -21.57
C VAL A 49 20.21 10.95 -21.29
N GLY A 50 20.43 10.26 -20.17
CA GLY A 50 21.73 9.71 -19.80
C GLY A 50 22.22 8.62 -20.76
N LEU A 51 21.31 7.80 -21.28
CA LEU A 51 21.63 6.75 -22.25
C LEU A 51 21.83 7.30 -23.67
N CYS A 52 21.08 8.34 -24.06
CA CYS A 52 21.16 8.98 -25.36
C CYS A 52 22.30 10.04 -25.45
N ALA A 53 22.85 10.48 -24.32
CA ALA A 53 23.90 11.50 -24.32
C ALA A 53 25.14 11.01 -25.09
N PRO A 54 25.67 11.84 -26.02
CA PRO A 54 26.86 11.48 -26.77
C PRO A 54 28.03 11.28 -25.81
N ASN A 55 28.64 10.12 -25.89
CA ASN A 55 29.76 9.76 -25.02
C ASN A 55 30.98 10.60 -25.41
N ARG A 56 31.26 11.65 -24.62
CA ARG A 56 32.44 12.48 -24.83
C ARG A 56 33.66 11.63 -24.45
N GLN A 57 34.33 11.07 -25.49
CA GLN A 57 35.62 10.37 -25.46
C GLN A 57 36.12 9.95 -24.06
N ARG A 58 35.70 8.79 -23.60
CA ARG A 58 36.55 7.96 -22.76
C ARG A 58 37.19 6.92 -23.66
N SER A 59 38.34 7.28 -24.17
CA SER A 59 39.31 6.32 -24.72
C SER A 59 39.62 5.30 -23.63
N GLY A 60 39.07 4.12 -23.73
CA GLY A 60 39.30 3.10 -22.73
C GLY A 60 38.67 1.76 -23.12
N TRP A 61 39.26 0.72 -22.70
CA TRP A 61 39.08 -0.72 -22.89
C TRP A 61 37.62 -1.26 -22.93
N LEU A 62 36.61 -0.44 -22.67
CA LEU A 62 35.19 -0.82 -22.59
C LEU A 62 34.34 -0.34 -23.79
N ASP A 63 34.97 0.08 -24.88
CA ASP A 63 34.26 0.66 -26.04
C ASP A 63 33.87 -0.38 -27.10
N SER A 64 33.61 -1.63 -26.70
CA SER A 64 32.98 -2.58 -27.61
C SER A 64 31.46 -2.34 -27.65
N SER A 65 30.93 -2.05 -28.83
CA SER A 65 29.49 -1.94 -29.10
C SER A 65 28.72 -3.15 -28.57
N ALA A 66 29.33 -4.33 -28.59
CA ALA A 66 28.79 -5.56 -28.03
C ALA A 66 28.57 -5.49 -26.51
N LEU A 67 29.50 -4.91 -25.72
CA LEU A 67 29.37 -4.79 -24.29
C LEU A 67 28.22 -3.82 -23.89
N ARG A 68 28.06 -2.73 -24.63
CA ARG A 68 26.97 -1.76 -24.43
C ARG A 68 25.63 -2.38 -24.76
N THR A 69 25.51 -3.12 -25.85
CA THR A 69 24.28 -3.85 -26.21
C THR A 69 23.97 -4.91 -25.17
N ALA A 70 24.97 -5.69 -24.73
CA ALA A 70 24.76 -6.72 -23.70
C ALA A 70 24.31 -6.11 -22.34
N SER A 71 24.93 -4.99 -21.92
CA SER A 71 24.54 -4.34 -20.69
C SER A 71 23.11 -3.76 -20.75
N THR A 72 22.74 -3.16 -21.89
CA THR A 72 21.37 -2.65 -22.08
C THR A 72 20.34 -3.79 -22.10
N ALA A 73 20.66 -4.88 -22.79
CA ALA A 73 19.80 -6.07 -22.80
C ALA A 73 19.67 -6.69 -21.41
N CYS A 74 20.74 -6.79 -20.65
CA CYS A 74 20.72 -7.30 -19.28
C CYS A 74 19.85 -6.41 -18.37
N LEU A 75 19.98 -5.09 -18.46
CA LEU A 75 19.13 -4.15 -17.70
C LEU A 75 17.67 -4.27 -18.09
N ALA A 76 17.35 -4.40 -19.37
CA ALA A 76 15.99 -4.59 -19.84
C ALA A 76 15.38 -5.89 -19.31
N VAL A 77 16.11 -7.00 -19.36
CA VAL A 77 15.67 -8.29 -18.81
C VAL A 77 15.48 -8.20 -17.30
N ALA A 78 16.42 -7.60 -16.58
CA ALA A 78 16.32 -7.42 -15.13
C ALA A 78 15.10 -6.56 -14.75
N PHE A 79 14.82 -5.51 -15.52
CA PHE A 79 13.63 -4.67 -15.31
C PHE A 79 12.34 -5.45 -15.52
N VAL A 80 12.23 -6.20 -16.63
CA VAL A 80 11.05 -7.02 -16.91
C VAL A 80 10.85 -8.10 -15.84
N ALA A 81 11.92 -8.81 -15.47
CA ALA A 81 11.87 -9.85 -14.45
C ALA A 81 11.45 -9.27 -13.08
N SER A 82 12.02 -8.14 -12.69
CA SER A 82 11.64 -7.42 -11.45
C SER A 82 10.17 -6.97 -11.48
N SER A 83 9.71 -6.46 -12.62
CA SER A 83 8.31 -6.04 -12.79
C SER A 83 7.33 -7.21 -12.68
N LEU A 84 7.65 -8.34 -13.31
CA LEU A 84 6.83 -9.55 -13.23
C LEU A 84 6.81 -10.11 -11.81
N TYR A 85 7.96 -10.16 -11.13
CA TYR A 85 8.04 -10.58 -9.75
C TYR A 85 7.22 -9.69 -8.82
N SER A 86 7.35 -8.36 -8.96
CA SER A 86 6.57 -7.40 -8.18
C SER A 86 5.06 -7.55 -8.42
N THR A 87 4.65 -7.75 -9.68
CA THR A 87 3.24 -7.97 -10.02
C THR A 87 2.73 -9.28 -9.42
N ALA A 88 3.49 -10.34 -9.48
CA ALA A 88 3.10 -11.63 -8.90
C ALA A 88 2.95 -11.54 -7.38
N THR A 89 3.90 -10.92 -6.68
CA THR A 89 3.82 -10.72 -5.22
C THR A 89 2.64 -9.84 -4.83
N PHE A 90 2.36 -8.79 -5.60
CA PHE A 90 1.19 -7.93 -5.38
C PHE A 90 -0.12 -8.70 -5.54
N LEU A 91 -0.25 -9.52 -6.61
CA LEU A 91 -1.45 -10.33 -6.82
C LEU A 91 -1.66 -11.36 -5.71
N THR A 92 -0.59 -11.96 -5.21
CA THR A 92 -0.67 -12.90 -4.08
C THR A 92 -1.15 -12.17 -2.82
N SER A 93 -0.53 -11.05 -2.49
CA SER A 93 -0.94 -10.21 -1.36
C SER A 93 -2.39 -9.73 -1.46
N TRP A 94 -2.86 -9.42 -2.68
CA TRP A 94 -4.24 -9.03 -2.91
C TRP A 94 -5.24 -10.17 -2.70
N ARG A 95 -4.89 -11.40 -3.10
CA ARG A 95 -5.72 -12.59 -2.92
C ARG A 95 -5.84 -13.00 -1.45
N ASP A 96 -4.75 -12.82 -0.70
CA ASP A 96 -4.67 -13.16 0.73
C ASP A 96 -5.15 -12.01 1.64
N ASN A 97 -5.86 -11.02 1.06
CA ASN A 97 -6.36 -9.88 1.81
C ASN A 97 -7.40 -10.31 2.87
N PRO A 98 -7.14 -10.11 4.17
CA PRO A 98 -8.03 -10.52 5.25
C PRO A 98 -9.34 -9.71 5.33
N ALA A 99 -9.45 -8.59 4.62
CA ALA A 99 -10.63 -7.74 4.67
C ALA A 99 -11.88 -8.44 4.11
N GLN A 100 -11.74 -9.23 3.04
CA GLN A 100 -12.90 -9.92 2.44
C GLN A 100 -13.55 -10.91 3.40
N PRO A 101 -12.83 -11.89 3.98
CA PRO A 101 -13.44 -12.82 4.95
C PRO A 101 -13.93 -12.09 6.20
N TYR A 102 -13.21 -11.08 6.69
CA TYR A 102 -13.67 -10.26 7.82
C TYR A 102 -15.03 -9.63 7.53
N LEU A 103 -15.20 -8.96 6.39
CA LEU A 103 -16.46 -8.30 6.04
C LEU A 103 -17.62 -9.29 5.89
N GLN A 104 -17.37 -10.46 5.32
CA GLN A 104 -18.38 -11.51 5.18
C GLN A 104 -18.83 -12.05 6.56
N ASN A 105 -17.87 -12.37 7.43
CA ASN A 105 -18.16 -12.86 8.77
C ASN A 105 -18.85 -11.79 9.61
N ALA A 106 -18.36 -10.54 9.60
CA ALA A 106 -18.95 -9.45 10.34
C ALA A 106 -20.40 -9.19 9.92
N ARG A 107 -20.70 -9.24 8.61
CA ARG A 107 -22.07 -9.07 8.13
C ARG A 107 -23.00 -10.15 8.69
N ILE A 108 -22.59 -11.40 8.67
CA ILE A 108 -23.37 -12.52 9.24
C ILE A 108 -23.52 -12.36 10.75
N ALA A 109 -22.44 -12.02 11.44
CA ALA A 109 -22.43 -11.84 12.88
C ALA A 109 -23.32 -10.66 13.33
N LEU A 110 -23.29 -9.53 12.61
CA LEU A 110 -24.12 -8.36 12.90
C LEU A 110 -25.60 -8.66 12.70
N ALA A 111 -25.96 -9.34 11.61
CA ALA A 111 -27.34 -9.74 11.37
C ALA A 111 -27.85 -10.71 12.46
N ALA A 112 -27.02 -11.67 12.87
CA ALA A 112 -27.34 -12.58 13.99
C ALA A 112 -27.46 -11.84 15.33
N ALA A 113 -26.59 -10.86 15.58
CA ALA A 113 -26.65 -10.03 16.77
C ALA A 113 -27.94 -9.21 16.85
N ARG A 114 -28.36 -8.62 15.74
CA ARG A 114 -29.61 -7.88 15.64
C ARG A 114 -30.82 -8.77 15.91
N ALA A 115 -30.82 -10.00 15.39
CA ALA A 115 -31.91 -10.94 15.56
C ALA A 115 -31.99 -11.53 16.98
N SER A 116 -30.88 -11.59 17.72
CA SER A 116 -30.82 -12.27 19.03
C SER A 116 -31.04 -11.37 20.23
N SER A 117 -30.81 -10.06 20.12
CA SER A 117 -30.92 -9.11 21.22
C SER A 117 -31.01 -7.67 20.73
N ASP A 118 -31.79 -6.84 21.46
CA ASP A 118 -31.83 -5.39 21.27
C ASP A 118 -30.69 -4.66 22.00
N ALA A 119 -29.83 -5.38 22.75
CA ALA A 119 -28.67 -4.78 23.42
C ALA A 119 -27.66 -4.26 22.42
N PRO A 120 -27.14 -3.02 22.58
CA PRO A 120 -26.19 -2.45 21.67
C PRO A 120 -24.85 -3.21 21.72
N MET A 121 -24.18 -3.29 20.56
CA MET A 121 -22.82 -3.79 20.47
C MET A 121 -21.82 -2.68 20.85
N LEU A 122 -20.66 -3.09 21.36
CA LEU A 122 -19.58 -2.16 21.62
C LEU A 122 -19.05 -1.59 20.29
N ASP A 123 -19.03 -0.26 20.19
CA ASP A 123 -18.37 0.40 19.06
C ASP A 123 -16.86 0.34 19.25
N GLN A 124 -16.17 -0.25 18.30
CA GLN A 124 -14.73 -0.51 18.38
C GLN A 124 -14.04 -0.22 17.06
N GLU A 125 -12.73 -0.04 17.10
CA GLU A 125 -11.92 -0.02 15.89
C GLU A 125 -11.90 -1.42 15.25
N VAL A 126 -12.11 -1.48 13.92
CA VAL A 126 -11.93 -2.71 13.16
C VAL A 126 -10.45 -3.07 13.08
N ASP A 127 -10.14 -4.32 12.72
CA ASP A 127 -8.75 -4.76 12.60
C ASP A 127 -7.96 -3.84 11.64
N PRO A 128 -6.77 -3.37 12.02
CA PRO A 128 -5.93 -2.49 11.19
C PRO A 128 -5.58 -3.07 9.81
N LEU A 129 -5.63 -4.40 9.62
CA LEU A 129 -5.45 -5.03 8.32
C LEU A 129 -6.68 -4.88 7.41
N VAL A 130 -7.85 -4.54 7.97
CA VAL A 130 -9.09 -4.25 7.24
C VAL A 130 -9.19 -2.76 6.94
N LEU A 131 -9.07 -1.93 7.98
CA LEU A 131 -9.05 -0.48 7.82
C LEU A 131 -8.12 0.16 8.86
N GLN A 132 -7.13 0.88 8.38
CA GLN A 132 -6.09 1.45 9.21
C GLN A 132 -6.60 2.53 10.16
N ARG A 133 -5.95 2.68 11.31
CA ARG A 133 -6.28 3.69 12.33
C ARG A 133 -6.23 5.14 11.83
N VAL A 134 -5.48 5.40 10.76
CA VAL A 134 -5.44 6.73 10.12
C VAL A 134 -6.79 7.14 9.51
N ALA A 135 -7.68 6.20 9.28
CA ALA A 135 -9.02 6.43 8.76
C ALA A 135 -10.05 6.78 9.87
N TRP A 136 -9.62 7.05 11.10
CA TRP A 136 -10.54 7.44 12.17
C TRP A 136 -11.35 8.69 11.78
N PRO A 137 -12.68 8.72 12.03
CA PRO A 137 -13.54 7.74 12.73
C PRO A 137 -14.12 6.62 11.84
N GLU A 138 -13.85 6.58 10.54
CA GLU A 138 -14.42 5.62 9.59
C GLU A 138 -13.99 4.17 9.87
N ASN A 139 -12.91 3.98 10.64
CA ASN A 139 -12.48 2.67 11.13
C ASN A 139 -13.26 2.14 12.34
N LEU A 140 -14.25 2.88 12.86
CA LEU A 140 -15.17 2.40 13.87
C LEU A 140 -16.22 1.48 13.24
N THR A 141 -16.65 0.44 13.99
CA THR A 141 -17.66 -0.52 13.52
C THR A 141 -18.98 0.16 13.16
N SER A 142 -19.39 1.16 13.93
CA SER A 142 -20.59 1.96 13.68
C SER A 142 -20.55 2.70 12.34
N HIS A 143 -19.41 3.23 11.96
CA HIS A 143 -19.18 3.96 10.70
C HIS A 143 -19.00 2.99 9.53
N MET A 144 -18.14 1.99 9.70
CA MET A 144 -17.83 1.02 8.64
C MET A 144 -19.06 0.26 8.15
N PHE A 145 -19.95 -0.10 9.09
CA PHE A 145 -21.19 -0.81 8.78
C PHE A 145 -22.43 0.10 8.74
N ALA A 146 -22.25 1.41 8.60
CA ALA A 146 -23.34 2.39 8.59
C ALA A 146 -24.42 2.11 7.55
N LEU A 147 -24.08 1.51 6.42
CA LEU A 147 -24.98 1.25 5.30
C LEU A 147 -25.73 -0.10 5.40
N LEU A 148 -25.50 -0.89 6.45
CA LEU A 148 -26.23 -2.14 6.64
C LEU A 148 -27.54 -1.88 7.35
N ASP A 149 -28.66 -2.27 6.77
CA ASP A 149 -30.00 -2.10 7.35
C ASP A 149 -30.26 -3.06 8.51
N ASP A 150 -29.63 -4.23 8.50
CA ASP A 150 -29.77 -5.33 9.47
C ASP A 150 -28.69 -5.32 10.57
N ARG A 151 -28.03 -4.19 10.80
CA ARG A 151 -27.06 -4.02 11.88
C ARG A 151 -27.72 -3.76 13.23
N PRO A 152 -27.09 -4.18 14.35
CA PRO A 152 -27.49 -3.76 15.69
C PRO A 152 -27.12 -2.29 15.92
N GLU A 153 -27.63 -1.71 17.00
CA GLU A 153 -27.15 -0.43 17.49
C GLU A 153 -25.73 -0.59 18.06
N PHE A 154 -24.90 0.45 17.88
CA PHE A 154 -23.57 0.51 18.45
C PHE A 154 -23.51 1.57 19.53
N ALA A 155 -22.80 1.28 20.63
CA ALA A 155 -22.60 2.20 21.74
C ALA A 155 -21.15 2.19 22.23
N SER A 156 -20.69 3.29 22.80
CA SER A 156 -19.36 3.40 23.40
C SER A 156 -19.23 2.59 24.71
N ALA A 157 -20.35 2.17 25.29
CA ALA A 157 -20.41 1.30 26.46
C ALA A 157 -21.62 0.39 26.35
N THR A 158 -21.50 -0.84 26.82
CA THR A 158 -22.59 -1.83 26.83
C THR A 158 -22.55 -2.64 28.14
N THR A 159 -23.68 -3.11 28.54
CA THR A 159 -23.81 -4.01 29.69
C THR A 159 -23.50 -5.47 29.37
N GLU A 160 -23.56 -5.82 28.09
CA GLU A 160 -23.20 -7.14 27.57
C GLU A 160 -22.00 -6.98 26.65
N LEU A 161 -20.90 -7.70 26.92
CA LEU A 161 -19.72 -7.63 26.08
C LEU A 161 -19.98 -8.36 24.76
N ARG A 162 -20.43 -7.59 23.77
CA ARG A 162 -20.70 -8.05 22.40
C ARG A 162 -19.81 -7.24 21.45
N MET A 163 -18.84 -7.89 20.90
CA MET A 163 -17.85 -7.24 20.03
C MET A 163 -17.42 -8.21 18.93
N LEU A 164 -16.94 -7.69 17.81
CA LEU A 164 -16.37 -8.49 16.75
C LEU A 164 -14.90 -8.82 17.07
N ASP A 165 -14.51 -10.07 16.81
CA ASP A 165 -13.12 -10.48 16.87
C ASP A 165 -12.33 -9.99 15.64
N VAL A 166 -11.01 -10.29 15.59
CA VAL A 166 -10.13 -9.95 14.48
C VAL A 166 -10.49 -10.63 13.15
N LYS A 167 -11.38 -11.61 13.17
CA LYS A 167 -11.90 -12.32 11.98
C LYS A 167 -13.33 -11.89 11.62
N GLY A 168 -13.92 -10.95 12.36
CA GLY A 168 -15.29 -10.48 12.16
C GLY A 168 -16.37 -11.39 12.75
N ASN A 169 -16.05 -12.29 13.68
CA ASN A 169 -17.04 -13.11 14.37
C ASN A 169 -17.45 -12.43 15.71
N LEU A 170 -18.62 -12.81 16.23
CA LEU A 170 -19.08 -12.47 17.59
C LEU A 170 -18.37 -13.33 18.62
#